data_1a8a40a4c7e5b204fe1f2918215caf64
#
_entry.id   1a8a40a4c7e5b204fe1f2918215caf64
#
_cell.length_a   1.000
_cell.length_b   1.000
_cell.length_c   1.000
_cell.angle_alpha   90.00
_cell.angle_beta   90.00
_cell.angle_gamma   90.00
#
_symmetry.space_group_name_H-M   'P 1'
#
loop_
_entity.id
_entity.type
_entity.pdbx_description
1 polymer ?
#
loop_
_entity_poly.entity_id
_entity_poly.type
_entity_poly.pdbx_seq_one_letter_code
_entity_poly.pdbx_strand_id
1 'polypeptide(L)'
;DQGFYLGEHDYIDKRWAYEQSMRMPLIVRYPPSIEAKTRSDAIVENVDFAPTMLDFAGVVTPNYMQGRSFKSIIESGVEPASWKKAAYYHYAMHMAHHDNPAHIAIRTKRHKLIMFYGTGWQGEVSPDTPPAWELYDLKNDPGEDNNVYDNPEYASVVAELKGQLRGLRSEYKVDGPEFAYNKAIEDFWEYDEIELDLDRIDLV
;
A
#
# COMPACT_ATOMS: atom_id res chain seq x y z
N ASP A 1 -13.92 5.07 0.63
CA ASP A 1 -13.21 6.12 -0.08
C ASP A 1 -11.82 6.26 0.53
N GLN A 2 -11.10 7.35 0.32
CA GLN A 2 -9.75 7.59 0.87
C GLN A 2 -9.81 8.63 1.99
N GLY A 3 -8.74 8.71 2.81
CA GLY A 3 -8.48 9.81 3.70
C GLY A 3 -8.15 11.10 2.95
N PHE A 4 -7.66 12.11 3.65
CA PHE A 4 -7.35 13.42 3.06
C PHE A 4 -6.30 14.15 3.91
N TYR A 5 -5.33 14.78 3.26
CA TYR A 5 -4.36 15.67 3.90
C TYR A 5 -4.97 17.06 4.07
N LEU A 6 -4.79 17.62 5.24
CA LEU A 6 -5.22 18.97 5.60
C LEU A 6 -4.02 19.85 6.00
N GLY A 7 -2.83 19.51 5.53
CA GLY A 7 -1.56 20.16 5.80
C GLY A 7 -0.46 19.22 6.27
N GLU A 8 -0.80 17.96 6.62
CA GLU A 8 0.22 16.98 6.96
C GLU A 8 1.13 16.72 5.76
N HIS A 9 2.43 16.55 6.00
CA HIS A 9 3.48 16.42 4.97
C HIS A 9 3.49 17.60 3.96
N ASP A 10 2.99 18.77 4.36
CA ASP A 10 2.83 19.95 3.49
C ASP A 10 1.89 19.71 2.28
N TYR A 11 1.03 18.68 2.36
CA TYR A 11 0.08 18.33 1.29
C TYR A 11 -1.37 18.74 1.61
N ILE A 12 -2.08 18.98 0.53
CA ILE A 12 -3.55 19.03 0.50
C ILE A 12 -3.98 18.05 -0.58
N ASP A 13 -5.00 17.23 -0.32
CA ASP A 13 -5.53 16.20 -1.21
C ASP A 13 -5.30 14.78 -0.64
N LYS A 14 -5.16 13.78 -1.49
CA LYS A 14 -5.02 12.35 -1.17
C LYS A 14 -4.13 11.72 -2.25
N ARG A 15 -3.87 10.46 -2.24
CA ARG A 15 -3.17 9.63 -3.24
C ARG A 15 -1.81 9.12 -2.81
N TRP A 16 -1.10 9.82 -1.95
CA TRP A 16 0.14 9.29 -1.38
C TRP A 16 -0.16 8.10 -0.47
N ALA A 17 0.82 7.21 -0.31
CA ALA A 17 0.66 6.01 0.50
C ALA A 17 0.78 6.23 2.02
N TYR A 18 0.72 7.48 2.50
CA TYR A 18 0.78 7.78 3.94
C TYR A 18 -0.56 7.55 4.65
N GLU A 19 -0.53 7.38 5.97
CA GLU A 19 -1.72 7.02 6.78
C GLU A 19 -2.87 8.00 6.62
N GLN A 20 -2.59 9.30 6.48
CA GLN A 20 -3.61 10.33 6.29
C GLN A 20 -4.47 10.11 5.04
N SER A 21 -3.87 9.54 3.98
CA SER A 21 -4.56 9.17 2.75
C SER A 21 -5.14 7.75 2.81
N MET A 22 -4.39 6.79 3.36
CA MET A 22 -4.75 5.37 3.26
C MET A 22 -5.66 4.91 4.39
N ARG A 23 -5.50 5.45 5.61
CA ARG A 23 -6.20 4.96 6.79
C ARG A 23 -7.47 5.76 7.04
N MET A 24 -8.61 5.11 6.89
CA MET A 24 -9.92 5.69 7.14
C MET A 24 -10.63 4.99 8.30
N PRO A 25 -11.50 5.69 9.04
CA PRO A 25 -12.42 5.02 9.95
C PRO A 25 -13.36 4.08 9.18
N LEU A 26 -13.46 2.83 9.62
CA LEU A 26 -14.47 1.89 9.15
C LEU A 26 -15.45 1.62 10.29
N ILE A 27 -16.71 2.00 10.09
CA ILE A 27 -17.79 1.80 11.06
C ILE A 27 -18.87 0.94 10.41
N VAL A 28 -19.17 -0.19 11.06
CA VAL A 28 -20.20 -1.13 10.59
C VAL A 28 -21.27 -1.25 11.66
N ARG A 29 -22.54 -1.16 11.25
CA ARG A 29 -23.69 -1.36 12.12
C ARG A 29 -24.63 -2.41 11.51
N TYR A 30 -24.72 -3.56 12.16
CA TYR A 30 -25.66 -4.62 11.81
C TYR A 30 -26.12 -5.37 13.07
N PRO A 31 -27.08 -4.81 13.86
CA PRO A 31 -27.50 -5.36 15.15
C PRO A 31 -27.94 -6.82 15.15
N PRO A 32 -28.43 -7.42 14.03
CA PRO A 32 -28.78 -8.83 14.04
C PRO A 32 -27.64 -9.80 14.33
N SER A 33 -26.36 -9.40 14.06
CA SER A 33 -25.21 -10.28 14.29
C SER A 33 -23.95 -9.59 14.82
N ILE A 34 -23.92 -8.25 14.87
CA ILE A 34 -22.76 -7.50 15.37
C ILE A 34 -23.12 -6.86 16.70
N GLU A 35 -22.42 -7.27 17.75
CA GLU A 35 -22.58 -6.66 19.07
C GLU A 35 -22.09 -5.21 19.10
N ALA A 36 -22.77 -4.38 19.86
CA ALA A 36 -22.37 -2.99 20.04
C ALA A 36 -20.97 -2.90 20.69
N LYS A 37 -20.14 -1.96 20.23
CA LYS A 37 -18.77 -1.72 20.72
C LYS A 37 -17.74 -2.79 20.35
N THR A 38 -18.08 -3.75 19.50
CA THR A 38 -17.07 -4.63 18.88
C THR A 38 -16.01 -3.79 18.19
N ARG A 39 -14.74 -4.12 18.39
CA ARG A 39 -13.59 -3.45 17.76
C ARG A 39 -12.62 -4.47 17.23
N SER A 40 -11.95 -4.13 16.13
CA SER A 40 -10.87 -4.92 15.55
C SER A 40 -9.82 -3.99 14.98
N ASP A 41 -8.55 -4.41 15.02
CA ASP A 41 -7.41 -3.78 14.36
C ASP A 41 -6.93 -4.58 13.15
N ALA A 42 -7.76 -5.53 12.67
CA ALA A 42 -7.48 -6.28 11.45
C ALA A 42 -7.34 -5.33 10.26
N ILE A 43 -6.39 -5.65 9.37
CA ILE A 43 -6.21 -4.92 8.11
C ILE A 43 -7.37 -5.28 7.18
N VAL A 44 -8.19 -4.29 6.84
CA VAL A 44 -9.31 -4.40 5.91
C VAL A 44 -9.10 -3.40 4.77
N GLU A 45 -9.25 -3.86 3.56
CA GLU A 45 -9.11 -3.03 2.36
C GLU A 45 -10.47 -2.89 1.65
N ASN A 46 -10.62 -1.89 0.81
CA ASN A 46 -11.87 -1.66 0.08
C ASN A 46 -12.27 -2.83 -0.82
N VAL A 47 -11.33 -3.64 -1.31
CA VAL A 47 -11.61 -4.88 -2.06
C VAL A 47 -12.36 -5.93 -1.24
N ASP A 48 -12.31 -5.84 0.09
CA ASP A 48 -12.96 -6.77 1.01
C ASP A 48 -14.45 -6.44 1.26
N PHE A 49 -14.88 -5.23 0.91
CA PHE A 49 -16.25 -4.78 1.19
C PHE A 49 -17.29 -5.58 0.41
N ALA A 50 -17.10 -5.75 -0.90
CA ALA A 50 -18.05 -6.48 -1.73
C ALA A 50 -18.19 -7.96 -1.29
N PRO A 51 -17.10 -8.74 -1.07
CA PRO A 51 -17.19 -10.05 -0.48
C PRO A 51 -17.94 -10.10 0.86
N THR A 52 -17.72 -9.10 1.73
CA THR A 52 -18.39 -9.04 3.03
C THR A 52 -19.88 -8.78 2.90
N MET A 53 -20.30 -7.90 1.99
CA MET A 53 -21.70 -7.64 1.72
C MET A 53 -22.41 -8.88 1.14
N LEU A 54 -21.75 -9.60 0.23
CA LEU A 54 -22.27 -10.86 -0.32
C LEU A 54 -22.43 -11.91 0.78
N ASP A 55 -21.47 -12.03 1.68
CA ASP A 55 -21.52 -12.97 2.81
C ASP A 55 -22.69 -12.64 3.77
N PHE A 56 -22.93 -11.37 4.08
CA PHE A 56 -24.13 -10.97 4.84
C PHE A 56 -25.43 -11.30 4.12
N ALA A 57 -25.44 -11.23 2.80
CA ALA A 57 -26.58 -11.60 1.96
C ALA A 57 -26.76 -13.12 1.77
N GLY A 58 -25.82 -13.95 2.27
CA GLY A 58 -25.83 -15.40 2.06
C GLY A 58 -25.48 -15.80 0.61
N VAL A 59 -24.80 -14.93 -0.13
CA VAL A 59 -24.38 -15.16 -1.51
C VAL A 59 -22.91 -15.55 -1.56
N VAL A 60 -22.58 -16.59 -2.31
CA VAL A 60 -21.20 -17.05 -2.50
C VAL A 60 -20.39 -15.98 -3.25
N THR A 61 -19.26 -15.60 -2.70
CA THR A 61 -18.32 -14.68 -3.33
C THR A 61 -17.78 -15.28 -4.65
N PRO A 62 -17.93 -14.61 -5.79
CA PRO A 62 -17.35 -15.06 -7.06
C PRO A 62 -15.82 -15.18 -6.97
N ASN A 63 -15.25 -16.19 -7.63
CA ASN A 63 -13.82 -16.50 -7.56
C ASN A 63 -12.90 -15.49 -8.25
N TYR A 64 -13.43 -14.56 -9.03
CA TYR A 64 -12.66 -13.46 -9.62
C TYR A 64 -12.47 -12.28 -8.67
N MET A 65 -13.18 -12.23 -7.54
CA MET A 65 -12.99 -11.20 -6.52
C MET A 65 -11.74 -11.53 -5.70
N GLN A 66 -10.84 -10.58 -5.59
CA GLN A 66 -9.55 -10.72 -4.88
C GLN A 66 -9.68 -10.46 -3.38
N GLY A 67 -10.70 -9.73 -2.94
CA GLY A 67 -10.96 -9.45 -1.53
C GLY A 67 -11.53 -10.66 -0.78
N ARG A 68 -11.54 -10.56 0.54
CA ARG A 68 -12.07 -11.59 1.47
C ARG A 68 -13.15 -10.99 2.37
N SER A 69 -14.15 -11.80 2.72
CA SER A 69 -15.14 -11.36 3.72
C SER A 69 -14.50 -11.21 5.10
N PHE A 70 -14.69 -10.05 5.72
CA PHE A 70 -14.32 -9.80 7.12
C PHE A 70 -15.52 -9.88 8.08
N LYS A 71 -16.63 -10.45 7.64
CA LYS A 71 -17.85 -10.65 8.45
C LYS A 71 -17.55 -11.30 9.80
N SER A 72 -16.84 -12.43 9.80
CA SER A 72 -16.50 -13.15 11.05
C SER A 72 -15.67 -12.30 12.02
N ILE A 73 -14.82 -11.39 11.49
CA ILE A 73 -14.00 -10.50 12.32
C ILE A 73 -14.87 -9.46 13.02
N ILE A 74 -15.81 -8.84 12.32
CA ILE A 74 -16.67 -7.81 12.90
C ILE A 74 -17.77 -8.40 13.79
N GLU A 75 -18.17 -9.66 13.57
CA GLU A 75 -19.13 -10.37 14.45
C GLU A 75 -18.47 -10.83 15.76
N SER A 76 -17.23 -11.32 15.71
CA SER A 76 -16.54 -11.89 16.87
C SER A 76 -15.55 -10.91 17.55
N GLY A 77 -15.10 -9.88 16.87
CA GLY A 77 -13.97 -9.03 17.30
C GLY A 77 -12.60 -9.73 17.19
N VAL A 78 -12.53 -10.95 16.66
CA VAL A 78 -11.32 -11.77 16.61
C VAL A 78 -10.79 -11.91 15.18
N GLU A 79 -9.52 -11.56 14.98
CA GLU A 79 -8.83 -11.77 13.70
C GLU A 79 -8.38 -13.24 13.57
N PRO A 80 -8.84 -13.98 12.57
CA PRO A 80 -8.35 -15.34 12.31
C PRO A 80 -6.84 -15.35 11.97
N ALA A 81 -6.14 -16.40 12.35
CA ALA A 81 -4.70 -16.54 12.03
C ALA A 81 -4.42 -16.50 10.52
N SER A 82 -5.36 -16.98 9.71
CA SER A 82 -5.29 -16.95 8.24
C SER A 82 -5.63 -15.60 7.62
N TRP A 83 -6.01 -14.60 8.40
CA TRP A 83 -6.32 -13.28 7.86
C TRP A 83 -5.05 -12.60 7.33
N LYS A 84 -5.21 -11.75 6.30
CA LYS A 84 -4.10 -10.99 5.71
C LYS A 84 -3.33 -10.19 6.76
N LYS A 85 -2.00 -10.11 6.62
CA LYS A 85 -1.13 -9.38 7.55
C LYS A 85 -0.61 -8.07 6.99
N ALA A 86 -0.92 -7.80 5.72
CA ALA A 86 -0.51 -6.59 5.03
C ALA A 86 -1.59 -6.15 4.03
N ALA A 87 -1.61 -4.86 3.74
CA ALA A 87 -2.33 -4.24 2.63
C ALA A 87 -1.36 -3.90 1.50
N TYR A 88 -1.83 -3.99 0.26
CA TYR A 88 -1.13 -3.52 -0.93
C TYR A 88 -1.75 -2.22 -1.43
N TYR A 89 -0.91 -1.27 -1.81
CA TYR A 89 -1.35 -0.03 -2.43
C TYR A 89 -0.60 0.22 -3.74
N HIS A 90 -1.29 0.77 -4.74
CA HIS A 90 -0.69 1.18 -6.00
C HIS A 90 -1.33 2.47 -6.50
N TYR A 91 -0.48 3.48 -6.74
CA TYR A 91 -0.82 4.70 -7.45
C TYR A 91 -0.02 4.75 -8.75
N ALA A 92 -0.70 4.57 -9.89
CA ALA A 92 -0.05 4.44 -11.19
C ALA A 92 -0.05 5.73 -12.04
N MET A 93 -0.75 6.79 -11.59
CA MET A 93 -0.92 8.04 -12.36
C MET A 93 0.24 9.00 -12.10
N HIS A 94 1.43 8.64 -12.59
CA HIS A 94 2.65 9.42 -12.41
C HIS A 94 2.50 10.86 -12.90
N MET A 95 2.73 11.83 -11.98
CA MET A 95 2.71 13.28 -12.23
C MET A 95 1.46 13.81 -12.92
N ALA A 96 0.39 13.01 -13.05
CA ALA A 96 -0.84 13.40 -13.73
C ALA A 96 -1.76 14.18 -12.79
N HIS A 97 -2.05 15.42 -13.13
CA HIS A 97 -3.00 16.34 -12.49
C HIS A 97 -2.67 16.82 -11.05
N HIS A 98 -1.83 16.12 -10.30
CA HIS A 98 -1.56 16.40 -8.89
C HIS A 98 -0.08 16.33 -8.52
N ASP A 99 0.79 16.22 -9.52
CA ASP A 99 2.25 16.12 -9.36
C ASP A 99 2.71 15.04 -8.36
N ASN A 100 1.89 13.99 -8.20
CA ASN A 100 2.23 12.84 -7.36
C ASN A 100 3.00 11.80 -8.18
N PRO A 101 4.20 11.39 -7.76
CA PRO A 101 4.92 10.30 -8.43
C PRO A 101 4.21 8.96 -8.25
N ALA A 102 4.29 8.12 -9.28
CA ALA A 102 3.78 6.77 -9.23
C ALA A 102 4.52 5.94 -8.18
N HIS A 103 3.79 5.17 -7.40
CA HIS A 103 4.37 4.37 -6.33
C HIS A 103 3.53 3.14 -5.99
N ILE A 104 4.20 2.16 -5.40
CA ILE A 104 3.59 0.99 -4.78
C ILE A 104 3.96 0.95 -3.30
N ALA A 105 3.11 0.36 -2.48
CA ALA A 105 3.39 0.24 -1.06
C ALA A 105 2.84 -1.06 -0.47
N ILE A 106 3.49 -1.50 0.60
CA ILE A 106 2.99 -2.49 1.53
C ILE A 106 2.85 -1.87 2.92
N ARG A 107 1.72 -2.10 3.55
CA ARG A 107 1.43 -1.64 4.91
C ARG A 107 1.08 -2.84 5.78
N THR A 108 1.91 -3.12 6.78
CA THR A 108 1.65 -4.08 7.87
C THR A 108 1.09 -3.34 9.08
N LYS A 109 0.77 -4.02 10.17
CA LYS A 109 0.31 -3.35 11.41
C LYS A 109 1.36 -2.41 12.01
N ARG A 110 2.65 -2.60 11.69
CA ARG A 110 3.74 -1.82 12.29
C ARG A 110 4.54 -1.02 11.28
N HIS A 111 4.77 -1.55 10.09
CA HIS A 111 5.67 -0.91 9.14
C HIS A 111 4.96 -0.62 7.84
N LYS A 112 5.42 0.40 7.15
CA LYS A 112 5.04 0.73 5.79
C LYS A 112 6.30 0.90 4.95
N LEU A 113 6.35 0.21 3.81
CA LEU A 113 7.41 0.36 2.81
C LEU A 113 6.77 0.88 1.52
N ILE A 114 7.34 1.95 0.96
CA ILE A 114 6.89 2.60 -0.26
C ILE A 114 8.02 2.58 -1.28
N MET A 115 7.71 2.26 -2.53
CA MET A 115 8.59 2.39 -3.67
C MET A 115 8.03 3.39 -4.66
N PHE A 116 8.73 4.49 -4.87
CA PHE A 116 8.53 5.39 -6.00
C PHE A 116 9.36 4.88 -7.17
N TYR A 117 8.74 4.59 -8.31
CA TYR A 117 9.43 3.93 -9.42
C TYR A 117 9.63 4.83 -10.65
N GLY A 118 9.36 6.12 -10.52
CA GLY A 118 9.79 7.16 -11.48
C GLY A 118 9.15 7.13 -12.86
N THR A 119 8.16 6.28 -13.12
CA THR A 119 7.51 6.16 -14.44
C THR A 119 6.00 6.13 -14.36
N GLY A 120 5.33 6.60 -15.40
CA GLY A 120 3.90 6.47 -15.56
C GLY A 120 3.46 5.07 -16.01
N TRP A 121 2.16 4.89 -16.10
CA TRP A 121 1.55 3.60 -16.42
C TRP A 121 1.80 3.12 -17.86
N GLN A 122 2.17 4.03 -18.77
CA GLN A 122 2.60 3.71 -20.13
C GLN A 122 4.12 3.64 -20.28
N GLY A 123 4.87 3.75 -19.17
CA GLY A 123 6.33 3.67 -19.17
C GLY A 123 7.04 5.01 -19.43
N GLU A 124 6.31 6.13 -19.45
CA GLU A 124 6.91 7.46 -19.53
C GLU A 124 7.74 7.75 -18.27
N VAL A 125 8.96 8.24 -18.47
CA VAL A 125 9.91 8.59 -17.40
C VAL A 125 9.88 10.09 -17.18
N SER A 126 9.88 10.52 -15.91
CA SER A 126 10.08 11.91 -15.53
C SER A 126 11.44 12.07 -14.85
N PRO A 127 12.35 12.88 -15.40
CA PRO A 127 13.68 13.09 -14.80
C PRO A 127 13.63 13.81 -13.45
N ASP A 128 12.53 14.50 -13.16
CA ASP A 128 12.36 15.26 -11.92
C ASP A 128 11.87 14.40 -10.74
N THR A 129 11.60 13.12 -10.97
CA THR A 129 11.12 12.19 -9.94
C THR A 129 11.90 10.88 -10.00
N PRO A 130 13.13 10.85 -9.49
CA PRO A 130 13.94 9.64 -9.46
C PRO A 130 13.26 8.55 -8.63
N PRO A 131 13.61 7.27 -8.86
CA PRO A 131 13.21 6.20 -7.97
C PRO A 131 13.64 6.47 -6.53
N ALA A 132 12.82 6.05 -5.57
CA ALA A 132 13.15 6.19 -4.16
C ALA A 132 12.42 5.12 -3.34
N TRP A 133 13.00 4.79 -2.18
CA TRP A 133 12.37 3.94 -1.20
C TRP A 133 12.14 4.70 0.12
N GLU A 134 11.03 4.41 0.76
CA GLU A 134 10.73 4.92 2.09
C GLU A 134 10.27 3.79 2.99
N LEU A 135 10.77 3.75 4.23
CA LEU A 135 10.29 2.86 5.28
C LEU A 135 9.91 3.65 6.52
N TYR A 136 8.73 3.35 7.07
CA TYR A 136 8.22 3.95 8.30
C TYR A 136 7.88 2.90 9.35
N ASP A 137 8.30 3.13 10.61
CA ASP A 137 7.87 2.37 11.78
C ASP A 137 6.67 3.08 12.42
N LEU A 138 5.47 2.73 12.00
CA LEU A 138 4.22 3.36 12.41
C LEU A 138 3.95 3.30 13.93
N LYS A 139 4.66 2.44 14.66
CA LYS A 139 4.57 2.38 16.12
C LYS A 139 5.37 3.49 16.78
N ASN A 140 6.53 3.80 16.26
CA ASN A 140 7.46 4.79 16.81
C ASN A 140 7.28 6.15 16.15
N ASP A 141 6.82 6.16 14.89
CA ASP A 141 6.60 7.32 14.05
C ASP A 141 5.23 7.22 13.34
N PRO A 142 4.12 7.44 14.07
CA PRO A 142 2.78 7.37 13.48
C PRO A 142 2.45 8.51 12.53
N GLY A 143 3.29 9.58 12.52
CA GLY A 143 3.20 10.71 11.59
C GLY A 143 3.88 10.43 10.26
N GLU A 144 4.76 9.42 10.18
CA GLU A 144 5.58 9.10 9.00
C GLU A 144 6.52 10.25 8.61
N ASP A 145 7.11 10.90 9.63
CA ASP A 145 7.99 12.05 9.46
C ASP A 145 9.45 11.65 9.24
N ASN A 146 9.83 10.40 9.56
CA ASN A 146 11.21 9.92 9.54
C ASN A 146 11.35 8.68 8.67
N ASN A 147 11.87 8.84 7.45
CA ASN A 147 12.24 7.72 6.61
C ASN A 147 13.44 6.97 7.22
N VAL A 148 13.25 5.69 7.56
CA VAL A 148 14.27 4.82 8.15
C VAL A 148 14.76 3.73 7.20
N TYR A 149 14.52 3.89 5.89
CA TYR A 149 14.89 2.89 4.89
C TYR A 149 16.38 2.56 4.90
N ASP A 150 17.25 3.58 4.99
CA ASP A 150 18.72 3.42 4.98
C ASP A 150 19.31 3.17 6.37
N ASN A 151 18.47 3.09 7.41
CA ASN A 151 18.96 2.78 8.75
C ASN A 151 19.30 1.28 8.86
N PRO A 152 20.58 0.90 9.12
CA PRO A 152 21.00 -0.50 9.21
C PRO A 152 20.22 -1.35 10.22
N GLU A 153 19.66 -0.74 11.25
CA GLU A 153 18.82 -1.44 12.23
C GLU A 153 17.52 -1.99 11.62
N TYR A 154 17.07 -1.42 10.51
CA TYR A 154 15.87 -1.84 9.78
C TYR A 154 16.16 -2.68 8.54
N ALA A 155 17.41 -2.98 8.21
CA ALA A 155 17.76 -3.72 6.98
C ALA A 155 17.03 -5.06 6.84
N SER A 156 16.84 -5.80 7.94
CA SER A 156 16.06 -7.06 7.91
C SER A 156 14.58 -6.82 7.66
N VAL A 157 14.02 -5.73 8.16
CA VAL A 157 12.62 -5.33 7.94
C VAL A 157 12.42 -4.94 6.48
N VAL A 158 13.34 -4.16 5.90
CA VAL A 158 13.34 -3.80 4.47
C VAL A 158 13.32 -5.07 3.61
N ALA A 159 14.24 -6.00 3.84
CA ALA A 159 14.32 -7.25 3.07
C ALA A 159 13.04 -8.09 3.18
N GLU A 160 12.48 -8.21 4.38
CA GLU A 160 11.22 -8.92 4.61
C GLU A 160 10.06 -8.27 3.85
N LEU A 161 9.90 -6.95 3.98
CA LEU A 161 8.80 -6.22 3.35
C LEU A 161 8.91 -6.17 1.84
N LYS A 162 10.12 -6.05 1.27
CA LYS A 162 10.34 -6.20 -0.18
C LYS A 162 9.88 -7.58 -0.66
N GLY A 163 10.22 -8.65 0.06
CA GLY A 163 9.74 -10.00 -0.27
C GLY A 163 8.22 -10.14 -0.20
N GLN A 164 7.59 -9.61 0.86
CA GLN A 164 6.13 -9.61 1.00
C GLN A 164 5.45 -8.77 -0.10
N LEU A 165 6.00 -7.61 -0.45
CA LEU A 165 5.46 -6.73 -1.50
C LEU A 165 5.47 -7.43 -2.87
N ARG A 166 6.56 -8.13 -3.22
CA ARG A 166 6.58 -8.98 -4.42
C ARG A 166 5.52 -10.06 -4.38
N GLY A 167 5.35 -10.73 -3.24
CA GLY A 167 4.30 -11.74 -3.07
C GLY A 167 2.89 -11.18 -3.29
N LEU A 168 2.58 -10.00 -2.72
CA LEU A 168 1.29 -9.33 -2.92
C LEU A 168 1.06 -8.92 -4.37
N ARG A 169 2.08 -8.40 -5.05
CA ARG A 169 1.98 -8.05 -6.48
C ARG A 169 1.61 -9.27 -7.32
N SER A 170 2.21 -10.41 -7.03
CA SER A 170 1.91 -11.67 -7.73
C SER A 170 0.52 -12.21 -7.35
N GLU A 171 0.13 -12.15 -6.08
CA GLU A 171 -1.21 -12.54 -5.61
C GLU A 171 -2.31 -11.74 -6.32
N TYR A 172 -2.11 -10.42 -6.45
CA TYR A 172 -3.05 -9.52 -7.12
C TYR A 172 -2.87 -9.46 -8.65
N LYS A 173 -1.91 -10.20 -9.22
CA LYS A 173 -1.66 -10.30 -10.67
C LYS A 173 -1.38 -8.94 -11.32
N VAL A 174 -0.59 -8.11 -10.65
CA VAL A 174 -0.18 -6.78 -11.12
C VAL A 174 1.30 -6.72 -11.48
N ASP A 175 1.98 -7.85 -11.50
CA ASP A 175 3.40 -8.03 -11.84
C ASP A 175 3.62 -8.53 -13.27
N GLY A 176 2.57 -8.62 -14.09
CA GLY A 176 2.64 -9.11 -15.47
C GLY A 176 3.36 -8.15 -16.42
N PRO A 177 3.94 -8.68 -17.52
CA PRO A 177 4.67 -7.89 -18.51
C PRO A 177 3.78 -6.96 -19.35
N GLU A 178 2.46 -7.14 -19.28
CA GLU A 178 1.49 -6.28 -19.93
C GLU A 178 1.43 -4.87 -19.35
N PHE A 179 1.96 -4.68 -18.13
CA PHE A 179 2.02 -3.37 -17.48
C PHE A 179 3.41 -2.75 -17.69
N ALA A 180 3.51 -1.68 -18.47
CA ALA A 180 4.79 -1.06 -18.84
C ALA A 180 5.60 -0.59 -17.62
N TYR A 181 4.95 -0.14 -16.55
CA TYR A 181 5.60 0.30 -15.32
C TYR A 181 6.33 -0.84 -14.57
N ASN A 182 5.98 -2.12 -14.84
CA ASN A 182 6.64 -3.23 -14.16
C ASN A 182 8.12 -3.34 -14.51
N LYS A 183 8.50 -2.93 -15.73
CA LYS A 183 9.93 -2.88 -16.08
C LYS A 183 10.68 -1.91 -15.17
N ALA A 184 10.17 -0.72 -14.94
CA ALA A 184 10.80 0.25 -14.06
C ALA A 184 10.84 -0.25 -12.59
N ILE A 185 9.77 -0.87 -12.11
CA ILE A 185 9.74 -1.46 -10.78
C ILE A 185 10.84 -2.51 -10.62
N GLU A 186 11.05 -3.38 -11.61
CA GLU A 186 12.10 -4.41 -11.53
C GLU A 186 13.50 -3.81 -11.71
N ASP A 187 13.69 -2.87 -12.65
CA ASP A 187 14.97 -2.20 -12.90
C ASP A 187 15.46 -1.43 -11.65
N PHE A 188 14.54 -0.84 -10.88
CA PHE A 188 14.85 -0.03 -9.70
C PHE A 188 14.57 -0.72 -8.36
N TRP A 189 14.31 -2.03 -8.37
CA TRP A 189 13.99 -2.76 -7.13
C TRP A 189 15.12 -2.73 -6.09
N GLU A 190 16.36 -2.81 -6.53
CA GLU A 190 17.55 -2.74 -5.69
C GLU A 190 18.19 -1.35 -5.69
N TYR A 191 17.41 -0.33 -6.09
CA TYR A 191 17.90 1.04 -6.12
C TYR A 191 18.28 1.50 -4.70
N ASP A 192 19.49 2.06 -4.59
CA ASP A 192 20.06 2.68 -3.41
C ASP A 192 20.52 4.09 -3.78
N GLU A 193 19.99 5.11 -3.11
CA GLU A 193 20.35 6.51 -3.37
C GLU A 193 21.86 6.80 -3.16
N ILE A 194 22.52 5.97 -2.34
CA ILE A 194 23.98 6.11 -2.05
C ILE A 194 24.82 5.70 -3.26
N GLU A 195 24.33 4.87 -4.17
CA GLU A 195 25.05 4.41 -5.36
C GLU A 195 24.83 5.28 -6.61
N LEU A 196 24.09 6.37 -6.54
CA LEU A 196 23.97 7.33 -7.62
C LEU A 196 25.30 8.07 -7.86
N ASP A 197 26.13 7.46 -8.69
CA ASP A 197 27.14 8.18 -9.42
C ASP A 197 26.42 9.01 -10.50
N LEU A 198 26.19 10.29 -10.18
CA LEU A 198 25.49 11.25 -11.06
C LEU A 198 26.14 11.38 -12.46
N ASP A 199 27.37 10.84 -12.64
CA ASP A 199 28.09 10.79 -13.92
C ASP A 199 27.57 9.66 -14.86
N ARG A 200 26.65 8.82 -14.43
CA ARG A 200 26.09 7.71 -15.23
C ARG A 200 24.73 7.99 -15.88
N ILE A 201 24.13 9.13 -15.63
CA ILE A 201 22.92 9.52 -16.35
C ILE A 201 23.36 10.19 -17.65
N ASP A 202 23.71 9.38 -18.65
CA ASP A 202 23.74 9.85 -20.04
C ASP A 202 22.30 10.23 -20.41
N LEU A 203 22.01 11.52 -20.31
CA LEU A 203 20.81 12.13 -20.85
C LEU A 203 20.88 12.02 -22.39
N VAL A 204 20.30 10.95 -22.94
CA VAL A 204 20.06 10.81 -24.39
C VAL A 204 18.65 11.27 -24.70
#